data_a895034f630e833d039ea7b27edeffcf
#
_entry.id   a895034f630e833d039ea7b27edeffcf
#
_cell.length_a   1.000
_cell.length_b   1.000
_cell.length_c   1.000
_cell.angle_alpha   90.00
_cell.angle_beta   90.00
_cell.angle_gamma   90.00
#
_symmetry.space_group_name_H-M   'P 1'
#
loop_
_entity.id
_entity.type
_entity.pdbx_description
1 polymer ?
#
loop_
_entity_poly.entity_id
_entity_poly.type
_entity_poly.pdbx_seq_one_letter_code
_entity_poly.pdbx_strand_id
1 'polypeptide(L)'
;MTDAPNGSDDVDEIGTADESRTTVLKLGGSVVTDKAKPETVDEASLGRAADAIAAHVGADGSPRAADAADAGDTANAATENVSAIDGGAGLVLVHGGGSFGHYHANEHDVSTTAGTHDAAAARAIHDAMGRLDDRVLDAFHRRDVPALPVDPLSGGARDETGELTLSTTAVSGMLGEGFVPVVQADVVAHAGSGATIVSGDELVTLLATRLGASRVGLCSTVPGVFDADGVVIDRIASLERAGEYLGASEATDVTGGMYGKIEQLFSLDVPASVFGLSSLEDFLAGEAPGTLVHRRSR
;
A
#
# COMPACT_ATOMS: atom_id res chain seq x y z
N MET A 1 5.89 40.11 -57.86
CA MET A 1 4.50 40.09 -57.41
C MET A 1 4.03 38.66 -57.38
N THR A 2 4.10 38.03 -56.23
CA THR A 2 3.28 36.86 -55.86
C THR A 2 3.60 36.56 -54.42
N ASP A 3 2.55 36.68 -53.62
CA ASP A 3 2.51 36.46 -52.19
C ASP A 3 2.87 35.04 -51.79
N ALA A 4 3.63 34.93 -50.70
CA ALA A 4 3.79 33.69 -49.94
C ALA A 4 2.79 33.74 -48.76
N PRO A 5 2.06 32.64 -48.47
CA PRO A 5 1.26 32.58 -47.27
C PRO A 5 2.08 32.20 -46.05
N ASN A 6 1.88 32.93 -44.99
CA ASN A 6 2.36 32.78 -43.65
C ASN A 6 1.77 31.48 -43.04
N GLY A 7 2.59 30.48 -42.78
CA GLY A 7 2.20 29.31 -42.01
C GLY A 7 2.50 29.55 -40.52
N SER A 8 1.45 29.75 -39.75
CA SER A 8 1.54 29.73 -38.30
C SER A 8 1.84 28.30 -37.84
N ASP A 9 3.00 28.10 -37.24
CA ASP A 9 3.32 26.92 -36.50
C ASP A 9 2.46 26.89 -35.22
N ASP A 10 1.36 26.15 -35.29
CA ASP A 10 0.69 25.67 -34.08
C ASP A 10 1.60 24.63 -33.44
N VAL A 11 2.37 25.05 -32.45
CA VAL A 11 2.99 24.13 -31.47
C VAL A 11 1.88 23.55 -30.64
N ASP A 12 1.51 22.32 -30.95
CA ASP A 12 0.67 21.49 -30.09
C ASP A 12 1.26 21.55 -28.67
N GLU A 13 0.53 22.19 -27.76
CA GLU A 13 0.73 22.03 -26.32
C GLU A 13 0.62 20.53 -26.01
N ILE A 14 1.76 19.90 -25.78
CA ILE A 14 1.83 18.56 -25.20
C ILE A 14 1.19 18.72 -23.82
N GLY A 15 -0.03 18.22 -23.69
CA GLY A 15 -0.75 18.18 -22.43
C GLY A 15 0.16 17.57 -21.37
N THR A 16 0.38 18.32 -20.31
CA THR A 16 1.06 17.86 -19.10
C THR A 16 0.38 16.56 -18.65
N ALA A 17 1.14 15.47 -18.59
CA ALA A 17 0.67 14.21 -18.03
C ALA A 17 0.05 14.52 -16.67
N ASP A 18 -1.21 14.15 -16.50
CA ASP A 18 -1.93 14.24 -15.24
C ASP A 18 -1.14 13.41 -14.21
N GLU A 19 -0.47 14.09 -13.27
CA GLU A 19 0.31 13.42 -12.25
C GLU A 19 -0.68 12.63 -11.36
N SER A 20 -0.58 11.30 -11.38
CA SER A 20 -1.36 10.41 -10.53
C SER A 20 -1.36 10.92 -9.08
N ARG A 21 -2.54 11.12 -8.51
CA ARG A 21 -2.69 11.54 -7.10
C ARG A 21 -2.86 10.35 -6.17
N THR A 22 -2.59 9.15 -6.63
CA THR A 22 -2.75 7.93 -5.83
C THR A 22 -1.76 7.88 -4.67
N THR A 23 -2.27 7.68 -3.47
CA THR A 23 -1.49 7.43 -2.26
C THR A 23 -1.59 5.94 -1.90
N VAL A 24 -0.45 5.29 -1.66
CA VAL A 24 -0.42 3.92 -1.09
C VAL A 24 -0.03 4.02 0.38
N LEU A 25 -0.92 3.62 1.26
CA LEU A 25 -0.73 3.67 2.72
C LEU A 25 -0.74 2.26 3.31
N LYS A 26 0.31 1.91 4.04
CA LYS A 26 0.37 0.68 4.82
C LYS A 26 0.08 0.94 6.29
N LEU A 27 -0.85 0.18 6.84
CA LEU A 27 -1.00 -0.01 8.27
C LEU A 27 -0.20 -1.25 8.70
N GLY A 28 0.87 -1.07 9.45
CA GLY A 28 1.69 -2.17 9.94
C GLY A 28 0.86 -3.17 10.74
N GLY A 29 1.09 -4.47 10.58
CA GLY A 29 0.34 -5.49 11.34
C GLY A 29 0.39 -5.27 12.85
N SER A 30 1.50 -4.76 13.36
CA SER A 30 1.65 -4.39 14.79
C SER A 30 0.92 -3.11 15.20
N VAL A 31 0.45 -2.31 14.23
CA VAL A 31 -0.38 -1.13 14.51
C VAL A 31 -1.82 -1.56 14.74
N VAL A 32 -2.28 -2.56 13.98
CA VAL A 32 -3.68 -3.01 14.02
C VAL A 32 -3.90 -4.25 14.89
N THR A 33 -2.83 -4.90 15.40
CA THR A 33 -2.94 -6.11 16.22
C THR A 33 -2.06 -6.05 17.48
N ASP A 34 -2.48 -6.73 18.54
CA ASP A 34 -1.66 -7.00 19.73
C ASP A 34 -0.69 -8.15 19.45
N LYS A 35 0.61 -7.83 19.30
CA LYS A 35 1.66 -8.83 19.02
C LYS A 35 1.84 -9.87 20.11
N ALA A 36 1.43 -9.57 21.35
CA ALA A 36 1.61 -10.46 22.49
C ALA A 36 0.56 -11.59 22.54
N LYS A 37 -0.50 -11.45 21.74
CA LYS A 37 -1.62 -12.40 21.74
C LYS A 37 -1.96 -12.83 20.32
N PRO A 38 -2.01 -14.15 20.04
CA PRO A 38 -2.45 -14.66 18.74
C PRO A 38 -3.84 -14.12 18.37
N GLU A 39 -4.04 -13.82 17.09
CA GLU A 39 -5.32 -13.43 16.51
C GLU A 39 -6.07 -12.33 17.29
N THR A 40 -5.35 -11.35 17.81
CA THR A 40 -5.94 -10.29 18.63
C THR A 40 -5.75 -8.93 17.97
N VAL A 41 -6.87 -8.25 17.69
CA VAL A 41 -6.87 -6.88 17.14
C VAL A 41 -6.61 -5.87 18.25
N ASP A 42 -5.80 -4.85 17.97
CA ASP A 42 -5.74 -3.62 18.77
C ASP A 42 -6.88 -2.68 18.33
N GLU A 43 -8.05 -2.86 18.93
CA GLU A 43 -9.26 -2.11 18.58
C GLU A 43 -9.09 -0.59 18.74
N ALA A 44 -8.29 -0.15 19.72
CA ALA A 44 -8.06 1.26 19.95
C ALA A 44 -7.20 1.89 18.85
N SER A 45 -6.15 1.20 18.42
CA SER A 45 -5.27 1.66 17.35
C SER A 45 -5.95 1.56 15.98
N LEU A 46 -6.67 0.46 15.71
CA LEU A 46 -7.45 0.31 14.49
C LEU A 46 -8.55 1.38 14.41
N GLY A 47 -9.25 1.66 15.53
CA GLY A 47 -10.25 2.71 15.59
C GLY A 47 -9.69 4.08 15.21
N ARG A 48 -8.55 4.47 15.78
CA ARG A 48 -7.88 5.76 15.46
C ARG A 48 -7.44 5.83 13.99
N ALA A 49 -6.90 4.73 13.46
CA ALA A 49 -6.52 4.69 12.04
C ALA A 49 -7.75 4.88 11.14
N ALA A 50 -8.85 4.22 11.46
CA ALA A 50 -10.09 4.31 10.70
C ALA A 50 -10.74 5.71 10.82
N ASP A 51 -10.65 6.38 11.98
CA ASP A 51 -11.13 7.77 12.15
C ASP A 51 -10.34 8.74 11.25
N ALA A 52 -9.01 8.63 11.23
CA ALA A 52 -8.16 9.47 10.38
C ALA A 52 -8.42 9.24 8.88
N ILE A 53 -8.56 7.97 8.46
CA ILE A 53 -8.84 7.61 7.06
C ILE A 53 -10.24 8.10 6.65
N ALA A 54 -11.25 7.96 7.50
CA ALA A 54 -12.60 8.45 7.23
C ALA A 54 -12.64 9.96 7.07
N ALA A 55 -11.91 10.70 7.91
CA ALA A 55 -11.80 12.15 7.80
C ALA A 55 -11.15 12.56 6.46
N HIS A 56 -10.10 11.85 6.01
CA HIS A 56 -9.43 12.11 4.74
C HIS A 56 -10.36 11.83 3.55
N VAL A 57 -10.96 10.64 3.47
CA VAL A 57 -11.87 10.24 2.38
C VAL A 57 -13.11 11.14 2.33
N GLY A 58 -13.64 11.58 3.47
CA GLY A 58 -14.78 12.50 3.53
C GLY A 58 -14.44 13.92 3.11
N ALA A 59 -13.17 14.36 3.22
CA ALA A 59 -12.72 15.69 2.83
C ALA A 59 -12.47 15.83 1.31
N ASP A 60 -12.12 14.75 0.62
CA ASP A 60 -11.78 14.76 -0.81
C ASP A 60 -13.00 14.89 -1.74
N GLY A 61 -14.22 14.95 -1.19
CA GLY A 61 -15.42 15.11 -1.99
C GLY A 61 -15.75 13.95 -2.93
N SER A 62 -15.08 12.80 -2.77
CA SER A 62 -15.43 11.56 -3.47
C SER A 62 -16.89 11.23 -3.20
N PRO A 63 -17.71 10.90 -4.23
CA PRO A 63 -19.12 10.65 -4.04
C PRO A 63 -19.32 9.51 -3.03
N ARG A 64 -19.96 9.82 -1.91
CA ARG A 64 -20.45 8.79 -1.00
C ARG A 64 -21.42 7.91 -1.79
N ALA A 65 -21.35 6.60 -1.58
CA ALA A 65 -22.21 5.63 -2.26
C ALA A 65 -23.73 5.94 -2.18
N ALA A 66 -24.15 6.85 -1.29
CA ALA A 66 -25.52 7.33 -1.18
C ALA A 66 -25.93 8.33 -2.25
N ASP A 67 -25.00 9.06 -2.86
CA ASP A 67 -25.30 10.11 -3.85
C ASP A 67 -25.39 9.54 -5.28
N ALA A 68 -24.91 8.30 -5.50
CA ALA A 68 -24.95 7.63 -6.81
C ALA A 68 -26.33 7.07 -7.19
N ALA A 69 -27.31 7.09 -6.29
CA ALA A 69 -28.64 6.51 -6.54
C ALA A 69 -29.57 7.38 -7.43
N ASP A 70 -29.20 8.61 -7.77
CA ASP A 70 -30.05 9.55 -8.54
C ASP A 70 -29.52 9.91 -9.94
N ALA A 71 -28.47 9.27 -10.43
CA ALA A 71 -28.00 9.46 -11.80
C ALA A 71 -28.66 8.42 -12.73
N GLY A 72 -29.80 8.85 -13.33
CA GLY A 72 -30.58 8.02 -14.27
C GLY A 72 -29.80 7.60 -15.51
N ASP A 73 -29.97 6.33 -15.78
CA ASP A 73 -29.99 5.58 -17.04
C ASP A 73 -29.47 6.31 -18.32
N THR A 74 -28.21 6.02 -18.67
CA THR A 74 -27.77 5.96 -20.07
C THR A 74 -26.83 4.78 -20.27
N ALA A 75 -27.42 3.61 -20.52
CA ALA A 75 -26.71 2.48 -21.06
C ALA A 75 -26.39 2.75 -22.53
N ASN A 76 -25.15 2.76 -22.89
CA ASN A 76 -24.53 2.10 -24.06
C ASN A 76 -23.31 2.85 -24.58
N ALA A 77 -22.12 2.32 -24.33
CA ALA A 77 -21.05 2.28 -25.34
C ALA A 77 -19.93 1.34 -24.81
N ALA A 78 -19.81 0.22 -25.49
CA ALA A 78 -18.75 -0.75 -25.28
C ALA A 78 -17.40 -0.19 -25.73
N THR A 79 -16.34 -0.60 -24.95
CA THR A 79 -14.95 -0.74 -25.37
C THR A 79 -14.33 0.41 -26.16
N GLU A 80 -13.56 1.24 -25.44
CA GLU A 80 -12.20 1.65 -25.84
C GLU A 80 -11.63 2.61 -24.78
N ASN A 81 -10.40 2.32 -24.35
CA ASN A 81 -9.55 3.16 -23.48
C ASN A 81 -10.18 3.57 -22.12
N VAL A 82 -9.72 2.88 -21.07
CA VAL A 82 -9.77 3.45 -19.72
C VAL A 82 -8.77 4.63 -19.70
N SER A 83 -9.18 5.72 -20.31
CA SER A 83 -8.57 7.04 -20.09
C SER A 83 -8.85 7.40 -18.63
N ALA A 84 -7.81 7.86 -17.95
CA ALA A 84 -7.86 8.34 -16.59
C ALA A 84 -9.16 9.10 -16.31
N ILE A 85 -9.99 8.54 -15.44
CA ILE A 85 -11.11 9.27 -14.86
C ILE A 85 -10.44 10.38 -14.04
N ASP A 86 -10.82 11.62 -14.29
CA ASP A 86 -10.40 12.81 -13.56
C ASP A 86 -10.77 12.60 -12.07
N GLY A 87 -9.90 11.86 -11.38
CA GLY A 87 -10.16 11.28 -10.07
C GLY A 87 -9.55 12.14 -8.98
N GLY A 88 -10.32 12.42 -7.96
CA GLY A 88 -9.81 12.84 -6.66
C GLY A 88 -8.64 11.95 -6.21
N ALA A 89 -7.89 12.39 -5.22
CA ALA A 89 -6.72 11.66 -4.72
C ALA A 89 -7.10 10.23 -4.28
N GLY A 90 -6.70 9.23 -5.04
CA GLY A 90 -7.01 7.82 -4.75
C GLY A 90 -6.20 7.30 -3.56
N LEU A 91 -6.83 6.55 -2.65
CA LEU A 91 -6.17 5.93 -1.51
C LEU A 91 -6.23 4.41 -1.64
N VAL A 92 -5.07 3.75 -1.66
CA VAL A 92 -4.94 2.30 -1.53
C VAL A 92 -4.39 1.98 -0.15
N LEU A 93 -5.09 1.12 0.57
CA LEU A 93 -4.66 0.66 1.89
C LEU A 93 -4.02 -0.73 1.78
N VAL A 94 -2.94 -0.93 2.52
CA VAL A 94 -2.30 -2.25 2.70
C VAL A 94 -2.21 -2.52 4.19
N HIS A 95 -2.58 -3.71 4.66
CA HIS A 95 -2.28 -4.08 6.04
C HIS A 95 -1.41 -5.32 6.16
N GLY A 96 -0.58 -5.34 7.19
CA GLY A 96 0.30 -6.47 7.48
C GLY A 96 -0.40 -7.57 8.30
N GLY A 97 0.21 -8.75 8.35
CA GLY A 97 -0.37 -9.94 9.00
C GLY A 97 -0.49 -9.86 10.53
N GLY A 98 0.31 -9.02 11.18
CA GLY A 98 0.26 -8.87 12.64
C GLY A 98 0.29 -10.19 13.40
N SER A 99 -0.47 -10.28 14.50
CA SER A 99 -0.58 -11.51 15.31
C SER A 99 -1.43 -12.60 14.65
N PHE A 100 -2.12 -12.32 13.56
CA PHE A 100 -2.86 -13.31 12.77
C PHE A 100 -1.93 -14.04 11.79
N GLY A 101 -1.41 -13.34 10.80
CA GLY A 101 -0.58 -13.94 9.76
C GLY A 101 0.72 -14.53 10.28
N HIS A 102 1.44 -13.82 11.16
CA HIS A 102 2.71 -14.31 11.71
C HIS A 102 2.56 -15.56 12.58
N TYR A 103 1.47 -15.67 13.35
CA TYR A 103 1.23 -16.84 14.18
C TYR A 103 1.10 -18.10 13.31
N HIS A 104 0.21 -18.09 12.33
CA HIS A 104 -0.01 -19.24 11.46
C HIS A 104 1.14 -19.52 10.50
N ALA A 105 1.81 -18.47 10.01
CA ALA A 105 3.01 -18.63 9.20
C ALA A 105 4.12 -19.38 9.97
N ASN A 106 4.33 -19.02 11.23
CA ASN A 106 5.30 -19.72 12.10
C ASN A 106 4.85 -21.14 12.46
N GLU A 107 3.54 -21.37 12.70
CA GLU A 107 3.00 -22.69 13.00
C GLU A 107 3.24 -23.69 11.86
N HIS A 108 3.25 -23.21 10.62
CA HIS A 108 3.42 -24.03 9.42
C HIS A 108 4.79 -23.88 8.74
N ASP A 109 5.75 -23.18 9.37
CA ASP A 109 7.09 -22.92 8.82
C ASP A 109 7.08 -22.27 7.42
N VAL A 110 6.07 -21.44 7.13
CA VAL A 110 5.94 -20.72 5.84
C VAL A 110 6.46 -19.29 5.98
N SER A 111 7.25 -18.84 5.02
CA SER A 111 7.80 -17.49 4.97
C SER A 111 7.73 -16.90 3.55
N THR A 112 8.36 -15.77 3.33
CA THR A 112 8.49 -15.18 1.98
C THR A 112 9.39 -16.02 1.05
N THR A 113 10.24 -16.88 1.62
CA THR A 113 11.20 -17.72 0.88
C THR A 113 11.01 -19.22 1.10
N ALA A 114 10.52 -19.62 2.28
CA ALA A 114 10.19 -21.01 2.57
C ALA A 114 8.69 -21.24 2.31
N GLY A 115 8.38 -22.01 1.28
CA GLY A 115 7.00 -22.29 0.87
C GLY A 115 6.47 -23.62 1.39
N THR A 116 5.19 -23.86 1.14
CA THR A 116 4.51 -25.12 1.46
C THR A 116 3.72 -25.65 0.29
N HIS A 117 3.72 -26.97 0.10
CA HIS A 117 2.81 -27.67 -0.81
C HIS A 117 1.59 -28.24 -0.07
N ASP A 118 1.50 -28.02 1.24
CA ASP A 118 0.32 -28.38 2.02
C ASP A 118 -0.76 -27.30 1.86
N ALA A 119 -1.80 -27.60 1.12
CA ALA A 119 -2.93 -26.72 0.89
C ALA A 119 -3.69 -26.37 2.18
N ALA A 120 -3.65 -27.24 3.22
CA ALA A 120 -4.29 -26.96 4.49
C ALA A 120 -3.49 -25.89 5.27
N ALA A 121 -2.17 -25.96 5.25
CA ALA A 121 -1.29 -24.96 5.84
C ALA A 121 -1.45 -23.59 5.15
N ALA A 122 -1.39 -23.54 3.80
CA ALA A 122 -1.61 -22.31 3.03
C ALA A 122 -2.97 -21.70 3.33
N ARG A 123 -4.03 -22.53 3.37
CA ARG A 123 -5.37 -22.09 3.69
C ARG A 123 -5.49 -21.57 5.12
N ALA A 124 -4.86 -22.19 6.10
CA ALA A 124 -4.92 -21.73 7.50
C ALA A 124 -4.36 -20.31 7.66
N ILE A 125 -3.28 -19.99 6.93
CA ILE A 125 -2.68 -18.66 6.91
C ILE A 125 -3.64 -17.67 6.22
N HIS A 126 -4.17 -18.02 5.06
CA HIS A 126 -5.12 -17.18 4.31
C HIS A 126 -6.40 -16.91 5.13
N ASP A 127 -7.02 -17.94 5.71
CA ASP A 127 -8.22 -17.80 6.53
C ASP A 127 -7.96 -16.89 7.76
N ALA A 128 -6.76 -16.96 8.36
CA ALA A 128 -6.38 -16.06 9.45
C ALA A 128 -6.26 -14.62 8.97
N MET A 129 -5.68 -14.40 7.80
CA MET A 129 -5.59 -13.07 7.20
C MET A 129 -6.96 -12.52 6.85
N GLY A 130 -7.85 -13.32 6.29
CA GLY A 130 -9.25 -12.93 6.02
C GLY A 130 -9.99 -12.50 7.28
N ARG A 131 -9.80 -13.22 8.42
CA ARG A 131 -10.38 -12.79 9.72
C ARG A 131 -9.87 -11.43 10.19
N LEU A 132 -8.59 -11.11 9.93
CA LEU A 132 -8.06 -9.78 10.24
C LEU A 132 -8.63 -8.74 9.29
N ASP A 133 -8.69 -9.04 7.99
CA ASP A 133 -9.21 -8.14 6.98
C ASP A 133 -10.68 -7.79 7.24
N ASP A 134 -11.53 -8.77 7.59
CA ASP A 134 -12.91 -8.56 8.02
C ASP A 134 -13.00 -7.51 9.16
N ARG A 135 -12.09 -7.57 10.15
CA ARG A 135 -12.07 -6.61 11.26
C ARG A 135 -11.64 -5.21 10.82
N VAL A 136 -10.69 -5.13 9.88
CA VAL A 136 -10.22 -3.88 9.29
C VAL A 136 -11.35 -3.25 8.47
N LEU A 137 -11.98 -3.99 7.58
CA LEU A 137 -13.11 -3.53 6.78
C LEU A 137 -14.30 -3.10 7.64
N ASP A 138 -14.65 -3.87 8.65
CA ASP A 138 -15.70 -3.51 9.61
C ASP A 138 -15.41 -2.18 10.31
N ALA A 139 -14.15 -1.91 10.67
CA ALA A 139 -13.77 -0.65 11.30
C ALA A 139 -13.94 0.54 10.34
N PHE A 140 -13.65 0.34 9.06
CA PHE A 140 -13.83 1.33 8.01
C PHE A 140 -15.30 1.56 7.66
N HIS A 141 -16.07 0.48 7.43
CA HIS A 141 -17.49 0.58 7.09
C HIS A 141 -18.32 1.25 8.18
N ARG A 142 -18.00 1.01 9.47
CA ARG A 142 -18.64 1.75 10.58
C ARG A 142 -18.41 3.27 10.55
N ARG A 143 -17.53 3.75 9.68
CA ARG A 143 -17.17 5.16 9.49
C ARG A 143 -17.48 5.67 8.08
N ASP A 144 -18.31 4.93 7.36
CA ASP A 144 -18.71 5.26 5.98
C ASP A 144 -17.53 5.34 4.99
N VAL A 145 -16.37 4.69 5.27
CA VAL A 145 -15.29 4.54 4.30
C VAL A 145 -15.71 3.46 3.30
N PRO A 146 -15.73 3.74 1.99
CA PRO A 146 -16.15 2.77 0.96
C PRO A 146 -15.03 1.76 0.65
N ALA A 147 -14.61 1.01 1.65
CA ALA A 147 -13.50 0.06 1.57
C ALA A 147 -13.93 -1.27 0.94
N LEU A 148 -13.10 -1.83 0.06
CA LEU A 148 -13.31 -3.15 -0.55
C LEU A 148 -12.04 -4.01 -0.44
N PRO A 149 -12.19 -5.32 -0.16
CA PRO A 149 -11.06 -6.24 -0.01
C PRO A 149 -10.41 -6.59 -1.34
N VAL A 150 -9.10 -6.82 -1.29
CA VAL A 150 -8.32 -7.40 -2.39
C VAL A 150 -7.42 -8.50 -1.84
N ASP A 151 -7.70 -9.73 -2.25
CA ASP A 151 -6.98 -10.93 -1.81
C ASP A 151 -5.85 -11.29 -2.76
N PRO A 152 -4.58 -11.16 -2.36
CA PRO A 152 -3.43 -11.51 -3.20
C PRO A 152 -3.43 -12.98 -3.65
N LEU A 153 -3.94 -13.92 -2.86
CA LEU A 153 -4.04 -15.33 -3.23
C LEU A 153 -4.81 -15.54 -4.52
N SER A 154 -5.84 -14.72 -4.78
CA SER A 154 -6.70 -14.86 -5.96
C SER A 154 -6.13 -14.20 -7.22
N GLY A 155 -5.23 -13.23 -7.08
CA GLY A 155 -4.76 -12.40 -8.20
C GLY A 155 -3.24 -12.31 -8.34
N GLY A 156 -2.49 -12.93 -7.43
CA GLY A 156 -1.02 -12.85 -7.36
C GLY A 156 -0.35 -14.21 -7.50
N ALA A 157 0.89 -14.19 -7.98
CA ALA A 157 1.77 -15.36 -8.01
C ALA A 157 3.23 -14.94 -8.05
N ARG A 158 4.12 -15.86 -7.64
CA ARG A 158 5.57 -15.75 -7.85
C ARG A 158 6.02 -16.75 -8.93
N ASP A 159 6.94 -16.32 -9.74
CA ASP A 159 7.64 -17.20 -10.67
C ASP A 159 8.75 -18.01 -9.96
N GLU A 160 9.51 -18.83 -10.71
CA GLU A 160 10.62 -19.64 -10.21
C GLU A 160 11.78 -18.80 -9.63
N THR A 161 11.88 -17.52 -9.99
CA THR A 161 12.90 -16.58 -9.45
C THR A 161 12.44 -15.89 -8.18
N GLY A 162 11.17 -16.05 -7.80
CA GLY A 162 10.53 -15.39 -6.66
C GLY A 162 9.97 -14.01 -7.00
N GLU A 163 10.00 -13.59 -8.28
CA GLU A 163 9.40 -12.32 -8.70
C GLU A 163 7.87 -12.37 -8.53
N LEU A 164 7.34 -11.41 -7.78
CA LEU A 164 5.92 -11.28 -7.49
C LEU A 164 5.20 -10.54 -8.62
N THR A 165 4.15 -11.14 -9.14
CA THR A 165 3.15 -10.48 -9.97
C THR A 165 1.81 -10.45 -9.26
N LEU A 166 1.10 -9.33 -9.36
CA LEU A 166 -0.26 -9.14 -8.86
C LEU A 166 -1.03 -8.27 -9.86
N SER A 167 -2.21 -8.72 -10.27
CA SER A 167 -3.06 -7.90 -11.13
C SER A 167 -3.59 -6.68 -10.37
N THR A 168 -3.34 -5.48 -10.89
CA THR A 168 -3.85 -4.23 -10.33
C THR A 168 -5.14 -3.74 -11.00
N THR A 169 -5.68 -4.51 -11.97
CA THR A 169 -6.89 -4.12 -12.71
C THR A 169 -8.08 -3.89 -11.79
N ALA A 170 -8.31 -4.80 -10.82
CA ALA A 170 -9.39 -4.63 -9.85
C ALA A 170 -9.16 -3.41 -8.95
N VAL A 171 -7.91 -3.20 -8.49
CA VAL A 171 -7.54 -2.03 -7.66
C VAL A 171 -7.80 -0.72 -8.41
N SER A 172 -7.36 -0.64 -9.68
CA SER A 172 -7.61 0.54 -10.53
C SER A 172 -9.09 0.77 -10.78
N GLY A 173 -9.87 -0.29 -11.02
CA GLY A 173 -11.32 -0.19 -11.18
C GLY A 173 -12.02 0.30 -9.92
N MET A 174 -11.63 -0.22 -8.74
CA MET A 174 -12.16 0.24 -7.46
C MET A 174 -11.87 1.74 -7.23
N LEU A 175 -10.63 2.17 -7.48
CA LEU A 175 -10.25 3.58 -7.37
C LEU A 175 -11.06 4.47 -8.31
N GLY A 176 -11.27 4.02 -9.57
CA GLY A 176 -12.06 4.73 -10.56
C GLY A 176 -13.54 4.91 -10.16
N GLU A 177 -14.07 4.00 -9.36
CA GLU A 177 -15.44 4.04 -8.83
C GLU A 177 -15.53 4.69 -7.43
N GLY A 178 -14.44 5.28 -6.93
CA GLY A 178 -14.42 5.96 -5.62
C GLY A 178 -14.33 5.03 -4.42
N PHE A 179 -14.01 3.75 -4.61
CA PHE A 179 -13.74 2.82 -3.50
C PHE A 179 -12.31 2.96 -2.99
N VAL A 180 -12.09 2.53 -1.76
CA VAL A 180 -10.78 2.40 -1.13
C VAL A 180 -10.38 0.91 -1.15
N PRO A 181 -9.48 0.48 -2.05
CA PRO A 181 -9.00 -0.89 -2.05
C PRO A 181 -8.19 -1.18 -0.78
N VAL A 182 -8.50 -2.27 -0.09
CA VAL A 182 -7.77 -2.77 1.08
C VAL A 182 -7.10 -4.08 0.69
N VAL A 183 -5.77 -4.09 0.66
CA VAL A 183 -4.97 -5.25 0.25
C VAL A 183 -4.30 -5.85 1.46
N GLN A 184 -4.60 -7.08 1.79
CA GLN A 184 -4.00 -7.77 2.93
C GLN A 184 -2.66 -8.44 2.57
N ALA A 185 -1.71 -8.53 3.52
CA ALA A 185 -0.62 -9.50 3.41
C ALA A 185 -1.23 -10.91 3.40
N ASP A 186 -0.69 -11.84 2.60
CA ASP A 186 -1.33 -13.15 2.42
C ASP A 186 -0.31 -14.21 1.99
N VAL A 187 -0.77 -15.38 1.59
CA VAL A 187 -0.04 -16.36 0.80
C VAL A 187 -0.34 -16.18 -0.68
N VAL A 188 0.64 -16.52 -1.53
CA VAL A 188 0.46 -16.57 -2.99
C VAL A 188 1.08 -17.85 -3.53
N ALA A 189 0.58 -18.34 -4.67
CA ALA A 189 1.22 -19.43 -5.39
C ALA A 189 2.66 -19.01 -5.77
N HIS A 190 3.61 -19.94 -5.63
CA HIS A 190 5.03 -19.73 -5.96
C HIS A 190 5.54 -20.93 -6.75
N ALA A 191 5.93 -20.69 -7.99
CA ALA A 191 6.41 -21.75 -8.87
C ALA A 191 7.61 -22.48 -8.25
N GLY A 192 7.52 -23.80 -8.17
CA GLY A 192 8.55 -24.64 -7.55
C GLY A 192 8.56 -24.70 -6.02
N SER A 193 7.89 -23.77 -5.33
CA SER A 193 7.87 -23.68 -3.85
C SER A 193 6.47 -23.90 -3.23
N GLY A 194 5.43 -24.06 -4.05
CA GLY A 194 4.05 -24.24 -3.59
C GLY A 194 3.37 -22.92 -3.28
N ALA A 195 3.20 -22.55 -2.02
CA ALA A 195 2.69 -21.26 -1.59
C ALA A 195 3.67 -20.60 -0.60
N THR A 196 3.92 -19.29 -0.77
CA THR A 196 4.78 -18.49 0.11
C THR A 196 4.05 -17.23 0.56
N ILE A 197 4.54 -16.60 1.63
CA ILE A 197 3.99 -15.33 2.11
C ILE A 197 4.29 -14.20 1.10
N VAL A 198 3.31 -13.35 0.87
CA VAL A 198 3.51 -12.00 0.34
C VAL A 198 3.38 -11.00 1.47
N SER A 199 4.42 -10.23 1.72
CA SER A 199 4.44 -9.26 2.80
C SER A 199 3.75 -7.96 2.41
N GLY A 200 3.23 -7.22 3.42
CA GLY A 200 2.68 -5.90 3.16
C GLY A 200 3.71 -4.89 2.61
N ASP A 201 5.00 -5.07 2.88
CA ASP A 201 6.05 -4.19 2.33
C ASP A 201 6.25 -4.45 0.82
N GLU A 202 6.24 -5.71 0.38
CA GLU A 202 6.27 -6.07 -1.04
C GLU A 202 5.03 -5.56 -1.78
N LEU A 203 3.84 -5.72 -1.18
CA LEU A 203 2.58 -5.22 -1.76
C LEU A 203 2.61 -3.71 -1.94
N VAL A 204 3.08 -2.95 -0.96
CA VAL A 204 3.23 -1.49 -1.07
C VAL A 204 4.12 -1.12 -2.25
N THR A 205 5.29 -1.75 -2.36
CA THR A 205 6.25 -1.47 -3.43
C THR A 205 5.67 -1.79 -4.81
N LEU A 206 5.02 -2.96 -4.94
CA LEU A 206 4.38 -3.38 -6.18
C LEU A 206 3.25 -2.44 -6.58
N LEU A 207 2.33 -2.14 -5.64
CA LEU A 207 1.18 -1.29 -5.89
C LEU A 207 1.59 0.15 -6.22
N ALA A 208 2.55 0.72 -5.45
CA ALA A 208 3.05 2.06 -5.73
C ALA A 208 3.64 2.17 -7.13
N THR A 209 4.43 1.18 -7.55
CA THR A 209 5.03 1.14 -8.88
C THR A 209 3.99 0.95 -9.98
N ARG A 210 3.08 -0.02 -9.81
CA ARG A 210 2.10 -0.39 -10.86
C ARG A 210 0.99 0.64 -11.05
N LEU A 211 0.62 1.35 -9.98
CA LEU A 211 -0.42 2.39 -10.02
C LEU A 211 0.15 3.79 -10.27
N GLY A 212 1.47 3.93 -10.37
CA GLY A 212 2.12 5.22 -10.49
C GLY A 212 1.83 6.13 -9.29
N ALA A 213 1.85 5.59 -8.07
CA ALA A 213 1.52 6.36 -6.88
C ALA A 213 2.40 7.62 -6.76
N SER A 214 1.83 8.72 -6.28
CA SER A 214 2.56 9.96 -6.05
C SER A 214 3.32 9.96 -4.73
N ARG A 215 2.90 9.11 -3.78
CA ARG A 215 3.53 9.00 -2.45
C ARG A 215 3.15 7.71 -1.74
N VAL A 216 4.00 7.32 -0.80
CA VAL A 216 3.84 6.10 0.01
C VAL A 216 3.94 6.44 1.50
N GLY A 217 3.05 5.85 2.32
CA GLY A 217 3.09 5.92 3.78
C GLY A 217 3.23 4.55 4.41
N LEU A 218 4.16 4.41 5.36
CA LEU A 218 4.28 3.23 6.22
C LEU A 218 3.99 3.64 7.66
N CYS A 219 2.73 3.45 8.07
CA CYS A 219 2.32 3.63 9.45
C CYS A 219 2.81 2.44 10.30
N SER A 220 3.62 2.73 11.31
CA SER A 220 4.30 1.78 12.18
C SER A 220 3.99 2.04 13.65
N THR A 221 4.49 1.19 14.54
CA THR A 221 4.43 1.39 15.99
C THR A 221 5.50 2.35 16.51
N VAL A 222 6.47 2.73 15.65
CA VAL A 222 7.53 3.68 15.96
C VAL A 222 7.32 4.99 15.21
N PRO A 223 7.74 6.14 15.74
CA PRO A 223 7.51 7.46 15.14
C PRO A 223 8.31 7.70 13.85
N GLY A 224 9.28 6.84 13.54
CA GLY A 224 10.15 6.91 12.37
C GLY A 224 11.30 5.91 12.50
N VAL A 225 12.30 6.06 11.67
CA VAL A 225 13.54 5.28 11.73
C VAL A 225 14.47 5.94 12.75
N PHE A 226 14.96 5.16 13.72
CA PHE A 226 15.89 5.65 14.72
C PHE A 226 17.34 5.51 14.24
N ASP A 227 18.19 6.45 14.64
CA ASP A 227 19.65 6.29 14.59
C ASP A 227 20.17 5.47 15.79
N ALA A 228 21.49 5.33 15.87
CA ALA A 228 22.16 4.60 16.95
C ALA A 228 21.95 5.23 18.35
N ASP A 229 21.62 6.51 18.41
CA ASP A 229 21.37 7.24 19.66
C ASP A 229 19.88 7.24 20.04
N GLY A 230 19.02 6.59 19.24
CA GLY A 230 17.57 6.51 19.47
C GLY A 230 16.81 7.77 19.05
N VAL A 231 17.41 8.62 18.22
CA VAL A 231 16.77 9.82 17.67
C VAL A 231 16.15 9.47 16.32
N VAL A 232 14.94 9.99 16.06
CA VAL A 232 14.28 9.80 14.75
C VAL A 232 15.05 10.57 13.68
N ILE A 233 15.38 9.87 12.60
CA ILE A 233 16.04 10.43 11.43
C ILE A 233 15.02 11.13 10.56
N ASP A 234 15.12 12.43 10.34
CA ASP A 234 14.16 13.19 9.52
C ASP A 234 14.15 12.72 8.06
N ARG A 235 15.34 12.39 7.50
CA ARG A 235 15.48 12.02 6.10
C ARG A 235 16.60 11.02 5.84
N ILE A 236 16.29 10.00 5.06
CA ILE A 236 17.25 9.05 4.51
C ILE A 236 17.29 9.25 2.98
N ALA A 237 18.43 9.74 2.46
CA ALA A 237 18.59 10.11 1.05
C ALA A 237 19.42 9.10 0.24
N SER A 238 20.01 8.08 0.88
CA SER A 238 20.76 7.00 0.22
C SER A 238 20.81 5.75 1.11
N LEU A 239 20.97 4.57 0.49
CA LEU A 239 21.15 3.31 1.21
C LEU A 239 22.45 3.27 2.02
N GLU A 240 23.50 3.94 1.57
CA GLU A 240 24.75 4.07 2.31
C GLU A 240 24.51 4.75 3.67
N ARG A 241 23.79 5.86 3.68
CA ARG A 241 23.40 6.54 4.92
C ARG A 241 22.46 5.71 5.79
N ALA A 242 21.55 4.95 5.20
CA ALA A 242 20.71 4.02 5.95
C ALA A 242 21.56 3.00 6.71
N GLY A 243 22.60 2.44 6.08
CA GLY A 243 23.53 1.52 6.71
C GLY A 243 24.36 2.16 7.84
N GLU A 244 24.76 3.42 7.67
CA GLU A 244 25.48 4.19 8.73
C GLU A 244 24.60 4.41 9.96
N TYR A 245 23.32 4.73 9.79
CA TYR A 245 22.38 5.02 10.88
C TYR A 245 21.94 3.75 11.63
N LEU A 246 21.64 2.67 10.91
CA LEU A 246 21.06 1.47 11.49
C LEU A 246 22.09 0.51 12.08
N GLY A 247 23.38 0.71 11.78
CA GLY A 247 24.47 -0.12 12.31
C GLY A 247 24.41 -1.58 11.85
N ALA A 248 25.49 -2.34 12.13
CA ALA A 248 25.62 -3.75 11.76
C ALA A 248 24.70 -4.70 12.56
N SER A 249 24.05 -4.25 13.63
CA SER A 249 23.27 -5.10 14.54
C SER A 249 21.83 -5.38 14.07
N GLU A 250 21.25 -4.54 13.23
CA GLU A 250 19.90 -4.76 12.68
C GLU A 250 19.88 -5.57 11.37
N ALA A 251 21.04 -5.85 10.79
CA ALA A 251 21.17 -6.69 9.60
C ALA A 251 20.86 -8.18 9.85
N THR A 252 20.57 -8.56 11.09
CA THR A 252 20.41 -9.98 11.50
C THR A 252 18.96 -10.37 11.82
N ASP A 253 17.97 -9.49 11.66
CA ASP A 253 16.57 -9.87 11.83
C ASP A 253 16.10 -10.65 10.60
N VAL A 254 15.57 -11.87 10.83
CA VAL A 254 15.16 -12.87 9.81
C VAL A 254 14.10 -12.34 8.82
N THR A 255 13.48 -11.20 9.10
CA THR A 255 12.48 -10.52 8.25
C THR A 255 13.04 -9.31 7.50
N GLY A 256 14.37 -9.13 7.44
CA GLY A 256 15.01 -7.98 6.78
C GLY A 256 14.98 -6.68 7.59
N GLY A 257 14.40 -6.67 8.79
CA GLY A 257 14.39 -5.54 9.71
C GLY A 257 14.02 -4.19 9.09
N MET A 258 14.42 -3.10 9.74
CA MET A 258 14.19 -1.73 9.24
C MET A 258 15.02 -1.44 7.98
N TYR A 259 16.22 -1.99 7.87
CA TYR A 259 17.08 -1.80 6.69
C TYR A 259 16.43 -2.36 5.42
N GLY A 260 15.88 -3.59 5.46
CA GLY A 260 15.19 -4.18 4.31
C GLY A 260 13.97 -3.38 3.86
N LYS A 261 13.21 -2.80 4.82
CA LYS A 261 12.10 -1.87 4.48
C LYS A 261 12.60 -0.62 3.75
N ILE A 262 13.67 -0.02 4.24
CA ILE A 262 14.26 1.17 3.60
C ILE A 262 14.78 0.83 2.21
N GLU A 263 15.44 -0.31 2.03
CA GLU A 263 15.92 -0.78 0.73
C GLU A 263 14.77 -0.93 -0.27
N GLN A 264 13.65 -1.53 0.13
CA GLN A 264 12.44 -1.62 -0.70
C GLN A 264 11.87 -0.25 -1.04
N LEU A 265 11.81 0.68 -0.09
CA LEU A 265 11.34 2.03 -0.35
C LEU A 265 12.27 2.81 -1.30
N PHE A 266 13.57 2.55 -1.25
CA PHE A 266 14.51 3.15 -2.20
C PHE A 266 14.37 2.64 -3.64
N SER A 267 13.71 1.50 -3.85
CA SER A 267 13.38 1.04 -5.21
C SER A 267 12.26 1.87 -5.86
N LEU A 268 11.54 2.66 -5.06
CA LEU A 268 10.48 3.55 -5.54
C LEU A 268 11.06 4.89 -5.99
N ASP A 269 10.51 5.43 -7.08
CA ASP A 269 10.85 6.77 -7.58
C ASP A 269 9.98 7.87 -6.93
N VAL A 270 9.24 7.53 -5.88
CA VAL A 270 8.33 8.43 -5.18
C VAL A 270 8.71 8.60 -3.71
N PRO A 271 8.38 9.72 -3.07
CA PRO A 271 8.63 9.93 -1.66
C PRO A 271 7.85 8.94 -0.80
N ALA A 272 8.54 8.32 0.17
CA ALA A 272 7.95 7.43 1.14
C ALA A 272 8.21 7.91 2.56
N SER A 273 7.21 7.91 3.43
CA SER A 273 7.33 8.30 4.84
C SER A 273 7.13 7.10 5.75
N VAL A 274 8.00 6.93 6.75
CA VAL A 274 7.86 5.95 7.84
C VAL A 274 7.52 6.72 9.11
N PHE A 275 6.36 6.46 9.70
CA PHE A 275 5.83 7.24 10.81
C PHE A 275 4.96 6.43 11.76
N GLY A 276 4.69 6.97 12.94
CA GLY A 276 3.81 6.40 13.94
C GLY A 276 2.34 6.75 13.74
N LEU A 277 1.44 5.98 14.33
CA LEU A 277 -0.01 6.18 14.21
C LEU A 277 -0.47 7.59 14.61
N SER A 278 0.22 8.26 15.54
CA SER A 278 -0.10 9.64 15.94
C SER A 278 0.09 10.68 14.84
N SER A 279 0.82 10.36 13.79
CA SER A 279 1.10 11.25 12.65
C SER A 279 0.41 10.81 11.36
N LEU A 280 -0.59 9.91 11.47
CA LEU A 280 -1.33 9.45 10.31
C LEU A 280 -2.16 10.57 9.67
N GLU A 281 -2.77 11.42 10.47
CA GLU A 281 -3.54 12.59 9.98
C GLU A 281 -2.64 13.56 9.22
N ASP A 282 -1.46 13.88 9.75
CA ASP A 282 -0.48 14.75 9.08
C ASP A 282 -0.07 14.17 7.72
N PHE A 283 0.20 12.85 7.68
CA PHE A 283 0.50 12.17 6.41
C PHE A 283 -0.67 12.27 5.44
N LEU A 284 -1.88 11.99 5.86
CA LEU A 284 -3.07 12.08 5.00
C LEU A 284 -3.35 13.52 4.54
N ALA A 285 -3.01 14.52 5.35
CA ALA A 285 -3.08 15.93 4.98
C ALA A 285 -2.00 16.39 3.97
N GLY A 286 -1.09 15.51 3.57
CA GLY A 286 -0.07 15.82 2.55
C GLY A 286 1.33 16.06 3.11
N GLU A 287 1.51 16.00 4.42
CA GLU A 287 2.82 16.17 5.06
C GLU A 287 3.68 14.89 4.94
N ALA A 288 4.96 14.99 5.27
CA ALA A 288 5.91 13.89 5.28
C ALA A 288 6.42 13.65 6.72
N PRO A 289 5.56 13.14 7.62
CA PRO A 289 5.94 12.96 9.03
C PRO A 289 6.93 11.79 9.21
N GLY A 290 7.61 11.80 10.36
CA GLY A 290 8.56 10.78 10.74
C GLY A 290 9.83 10.81 9.90
N THR A 291 10.18 9.71 9.24
CA THR A 291 11.35 9.60 8.39
C THR A 291 10.97 9.61 6.92
N LEU A 292 11.39 10.62 6.18
CA LEU A 292 11.24 10.68 4.74
C LEU A 292 12.36 9.88 4.04
N VAL A 293 11.98 8.83 3.32
CA VAL A 293 12.86 8.02 2.47
C VAL A 293 12.63 8.43 1.01
N HIS A 294 13.61 9.11 0.43
CA HIS A 294 13.52 9.56 -0.96
C HIS A 294 14.91 9.91 -1.51
N ARG A 295 15.22 9.43 -2.70
CA ARG A 295 16.45 9.83 -3.40
C ARG A 295 16.43 11.34 -3.66
N ARG A 296 17.57 12.02 -3.45
CA ARG A 296 17.68 13.40 -3.94
C ARG A 296 17.68 13.37 -5.47
N SER A 297 16.75 14.07 -6.10
CA SER A 297 16.87 14.42 -7.51
C SER A 297 18.21 15.16 -7.70
N ARG A 298 19.01 14.72 -8.65
CA ARG A 298 20.27 15.39 -9.02
C ARG A 298 19.99 16.68 -9.76
#